data_015f945314dc478a3c6466168811e7a3
#
_entry.id   015f945314dc478a3c6466168811e7a3
#
_cell.length_a   1.000
_cell.length_b   1.000
_cell.length_c   1.000
_cell.angle_alpha   90.00
_cell.angle_beta   90.00
_cell.angle_gamma   90.00
#
_symmetry.space_group_name_H-M   'P 1'
#
loop_
_entity.id
_entity.type
_entity.pdbx_description
1 polymer ?
#
loop_
_entity_poly.entity_id
_entity_poly.type
_entity_poly.pdbx_seq_one_letter_code
_entity_poly.pdbx_strand_id
1 'polypeptide(L)'
;FDHHGDSVKWGGIEKGLTPLLPRIDQALHALIQDLSRRGLLDSTLVMMMGEFGRSPRINADAGRDHWTNVMSMVMAGGGLRHGQVIGSTDRQGGTITSSAVRPQDLAATTFRHLGIDLEATWTNLQGRPMPVVCEGGRPIPELITG
;
A
#
# COMPACT_ATOMS: atom_id res chain seq x y z
N PHE A 1 5.89 8.79 9.17
CA PHE A 1 6.48 7.65 9.94
C PHE A 1 7.89 7.31 9.47
N ASP A 2 8.69 8.34 9.25
CA ASP A 2 10.03 8.19 8.71
C ASP A 2 11.02 7.94 9.85
N HIS A 3 11.25 6.67 10.19
CA HIS A 3 12.15 6.24 11.24
C HIS A 3 13.44 5.66 10.66
N HIS A 4 14.24 6.52 10.02
CA HIS A 4 15.57 6.15 9.52
C HIS A 4 16.56 5.78 10.61
N GLY A 5 16.31 6.16 11.83
CA GLY A 5 17.21 6.12 12.95
C GLY A 5 17.18 7.45 13.68
N ASP A 6 18.31 8.08 13.87
CA ASP A 6 18.46 9.23 14.78
C ASP A 6 18.07 8.83 16.20
N SER A 7 18.89 7.94 16.76
CA SER A 7 18.76 7.45 18.13
C SER A 7 18.82 8.57 19.17
N VAL A 8 19.44 9.68 18.82
CA VAL A 8 19.53 10.87 19.68
C VAL A 8 18.19 11.60 19.75
N LYS A 9 17.54 11.83 18.61
CA LYS A 9 16.30 12.63 18.51
C LYS A 9 15.04 11.82 18.79
N TRP A 10 14.97 10.60 18.25
CA TRP A 10 13.75 9.78 18.27
C TRP A 10 13.87 8.52 19.13
N GLY A 11 15.09 8.19 19.60
CA GLY A 11 15.36 6.99 20.38
C GLY A 11 15.24 5.70 19.57
N GLY A 12 15.49 5.79 18.25
CA GLY A 12 15.43 4.67 17.33
C GLY A 12 14.00 4.25 16.94
N ILE A 13 13.91 3.16 16.21
CA ILE A 13 12.64 2.61 15.69
C ILE A 13 11.67 2.23 16.82
N GLU A 14 12.17 1.64 17.90
CA GLU A 14 11.33 1.19 19.00
C GLU A 14 10.60 2.35 19.67
N LYS A 15 11.32 3.36 20.14
CA LYS A 15 10.71 4.52 20.79
C LYS A 15 9.88 5.38 19.85
N GLY A 16 10.24 5.43 18.57
CA GLY A 16 9.50 6.14 17.55
C GLY A 16 8.17 5.47 17.20
N LEU A 17 8.17 4.16 17.02
CA LEU A 17 6.97 3.43 16.57
C LEU A 17 6.04 3.02 17.71
N THR A 18 6.56 2.73 18.89
CA THR A 18 5.74 2.29 20.04
C THR A 18 4.56 3.20 20.35
N PRO A 19 4.69 4.54 20.38
CA PRO A 19 3.53 5.41 20.62
C PRO A 19 2.65 5.63 19.39
N LEU A 20 3.15 5.36 18.18
CA LEU A 20 2.44 5.65 16.93
C LEU A 20 1.59 4.48 16.44
N LEU A 21 2.14 3.26 16.45
CA LEU A 21 1.46 2.10 15.89
C LEU A 21 0.11 1.81 16.54
N PRO A 22 -0.06 1.85 17.87
CA PRO A 22 -1.36 1.65 18.48
C PRO A 22 -2.40 2.68 18.08
N ARG A 23 -1.98 3.93 17.83
CA ARG A 23 -2.89 5.00 17.40
C ARG A 23 -3.34 4.82 15.95
N ILE A 24 -2.43 4.35 15.08
CA ILE A 24 -2.75 4.02 13.69
C ILE A 24 -3.71 2.83 13.66
N ASP A 25 -3.42 1.80 14.44
CA ASP A 25 -4.25 0.61 14.53
C ASP A 25 -5.68 0.96 14.98
N GLN A 26 -5.81 1.74 16.04
CA GLN A 26 -7.11 2.21 16.52
C GLN A 26 -7.83 3.08 15.48
N ALA A 27 -7.13 3.99 14.81
CA ALA A 27 -7.73 4.86 13.81
C ALA A 27 -8.22 4.08 12.60
N LEU A 28 -7.42 3.15 12.09
CA LEU A 28 -7.79 2.29 10.96
C LEU A 28 -8.95 1.38 11.34
N HIS A 29 -8.91 0.76 12.52
CA HIS A 29 -9.99 -0.07 13.02
C HIS A 29 -11.30 0.73 13.12
N ALA A 30 -11.26 1.91 13.75
CA ALA A 30 -12.44 2.76 13.92
C ALA A 30 -13.03 3.18 12.56
N LEU A 31 -12.18 3.57 11.59
CA LEU A 31 -12.60 3.94 10.26
C LEU A 31 -13.32 2.78 9.54
N ILE A 32 -12.70 1.60 9.52
CA ILE A 32 -13.29 0.42 8.85
C ILE A 32 -14.60 0.02 9.53
N GLN A 33 -14.65 0.02 10.86
CA GLN A 33 -15.86 -0.29 11.61
C GLN A 33 -17.00 0.71 11.35
N ASP A 34 -16.70 2.00 11.29
CA ASP A 34 -17.70 3.04 11.04
C ASP A 34 -18.24 2.93 9.61
N LEU A 35 -17.37 2.77 8.62
CA LEU A 35 -17.77 2.53 7.22
C LEU A 35 -18.66 1.29 7.10
N SER A 36 -18.28 0.19 7.77
CA SER A 36 -19.06 -1.05 7.76
C SER A 36 -20.45 -0.86 8.37
N ARG A 37 -20.55 -0.23 9.55
CA ARG A 37 -21.80 0.04 10.23
C ARG A 37 -22.77 0.95 9.45
N ARG A 38 -22.20 1.85 8.67
CA ARG A 38 -22.96 2.77 7.78
C ARG A 38 -23.33 2.16 6.43
N GLY A 39 -22.87 0.94 6.13
CA GLY A 39 -23.07 0.31 4.82
C GLY A 39 -22.27 0.97 3.70
N LEU A 40 -21.19 1.69 4.04
CA LEU A 40 -20.37 2.44 3.06
C LEU A 40 -19.10 1.68 2.67
N LEU A 41 -18.74 0.61 3.39
CA LEU A 41 -17.46 -0.06 3.19
C LEU A 41 -17.34 -0.67 1.79
N ASP A 42 -18.41 -1.24 1.25
CA ASP A 42 -18.39 -1.87 -0.07
C ASP A 42 -18.16 -0.87 -1.22
N SER A 43 -18.57 0.38 -1.01
CA SER A 43 -18.38 1.45 -2.00
C SER A 43 -17.18 2.36 -1.71
N THR A 44 -16.45 2.12 -0.62
CA THR A 44 -15.32 2.94 -0.20
C THR A 44 -14.06 2.09 -0.12
N LEU A 45 -13.09 2.34 -0.98
CA LEU A 45 -11.77 1.71 -0.92
C LEU A 45 -10.88 2.43 0.08
N VAL A 46 -10.51 1.74 1.15
CA VAL A 46 -9.55 2.21 2.15
C VAL A 46 -8.19 1.60 1.86
N MET A 47 -7.16 2.44 1.75
CA MET A 47 -5.79 2.01 1.52
C MET A 47 -4.86 2.65 2.55
N MET A 48 -4.00 1.84 3.18
CA MET A 48 -2.93 2.31 4.05
C MET A 48 -1.60 1.77 3.52
N MET A 49 -0.73 2.68 3.14
CA MET A 49 0.56 2.37 2.53
C MET A 49 1.58 3.48 2.79
N GLY A 50 2.85 3.16 2.63
CA GLY A 50 3.91 4.16 2.48
C GLY A 50 4.29 4.33 1.00
N GLU A 51 5.28 5.16 0.72
CA GLU A 51 5.82 5.37 -0.63
C GLU A 51 6.78 4.23 -1.04
N PHE A 52 7.44 3.61 -0.09
CA PHE A 52 8.33 2.44 -0.25
C PHE A 52 8.48 1.70 1.08
N GLY A 53 9.12 0.53 1.06
CA GLY A 53 9.41 -0.25 2.25
C GLY A 53 10.64 0.21 3.02
N ARG A 54 10.95 -0.53 4.07
CA ARG A 54 12.10 -0.28 4.93
C ARG A 54 13.05 -1.48 4.93
N SER A 55 14.36 -1.21 5.09
CA SER A 55 15.39 -2.25 5.05
C SER A 55 15.13 -3.35 6.06
N PRO A 56 15.38 -4.63 5.70
CA PRO A 56 15.27 -5.75 6.64
C PRO A 56 16.21 -5.61 7.85
N ARG A 57 17.34 -4.97 7.64
CA ARG A 57 18.34 -4.72 8.70
C ARG A 57 18.09 -3.40 9.40
N ILE A 58 18.27 -3.38 10.71
CA ILE A 58 18.34 -2.17 11.51
C ILE A 58 19.75 -1.59 11.32
N ASN A 59 19.83 -0.30 11.04
CA ASN A 59 21.10 0.42 10.85
C ASN A 59 21.77 0.81 12.17
N ALA A 60 22.95 1.45 12.09
CA ALA A 60 23.72 1.85 13.25
C ALA A 60 23.00 2.88 14.15
N ASP A 61 22.05 3.63 13.60
CA ASP A 61 21.27 4.63 14.31
C ASP A 61 19.94 4.06 14.86
N ALA A 62 19.84 2.74 14.98
CA ALA A 62 18.67 2.02 15.47
C ALA A 62 17.39 2.29 14.65
N GLY A 63 17.53 2.53 13.36
CA GLY A 63 16.44 2.76 12.41
C GLY A 63 16.48 1.79 11.23
N ARG A 64 15.65 2.06 10.23
CA ARG A 64 15.62 1.31 8.98
C ARG A 64 15.70 2.27 7.80
N ASP A 65 16.59 1.97 6.87
CA ASP A 65 16.78 2.74 5.65
C ASP A 65 15.64 2.50 4.65
N HIS A 66 15.59 3.31 3.59
CA HIS A 66 14.68 3.08 2.47
C HIS A 66 14.99 1.74 1.80
N TRP A 67 13.93 1.02 1.43
CA TRP A 67 14.03 -0.26 0.73
C TRP A 67 12.93 -0.37 -0.32
N THR A 68 13.28 -0.07 -1.56
CA THR A 68 12.32 0.03 -2.65
C THR A 68 11.87 -1.33 -3.19
N ASN A 69 12.55 -2.42 -2.83
CA ASN A 69 12.28 -3.75 -3.36
C ASN A 69 11.00 -4.39 -2.79
N VAL A 70 10.63 -4.03 -1.57
CA VAL A 70 9.49 -4.64 -0.86
C VAL A 70 8.77 -3.60 -0.03
N MET A 71 7.45 -3.58 -0.14
CA MET A 71 6.56 -2.79 0.70
C MET A 71 5.34 -3.62 1.06
N SER A 72 4.81 -3.41 2.25
CA SER A 72 3.50 -3.95 2.65
C SER A 72 2.46 -2.85 2.65
N MET A 73 1.22 -3.22 2.31
CA MET A 73 0.08 -2.31 2.34
C MET A 73 -1.14 -3.03 2.89
N VAL A 74 -2.12 -2.28 3.36
CA VAL A 74 -3.43 -2.77 3.76
C VAL A 74 -4.48 -2.19 2.83
N MET A 75 -5.42 -3.03 2.42
CA MET A 75 -6.60 -2.63 1.64
C MET A 75 -7.86 -3.16 2.32
N ALA A 76 -8.90 -2.37 2.35
CA ALA A 76 -10.20 -2.75 2.88
C ALA A 76 -11.34 -2.04 2.13
N GLY A 77 -12.49 -2.66 2.06
CA GLY A 77 -13.67 -2.09 1.38
C GLY A 77 -13.60 -2.17 -0.15
N GLY A 78 -14.37 -1.33 -0.80
CA GLY A 78 -14.38 -1.23 -2.26
C GLY A 78 -14.95 -2.45 -3.00
N GLY A 79 -15.71 -3.31 -2.33
CA GLY A 79 -16.22 -4.55 -2.94
C GLY A 79 -15.12 -5.56 -3.30
N LEU A 80 -13.90 -5.39 -2.79
CA LEU A 80 -12.78 -6.30 -3.04
C LEU A 80 -12.92 -7.59 -2.21
N ARG A 81 -12.25 -8.64 -2.64
CA ARG A 81 -12.14 -9.88 -1.85
C ARG A 81 -11.17 -9.66 -0.70
N HIS A 82 -11.69 -9.73 0.52
CA HIS A 82 -10.93 -9.50 1.74
C HIS A 82 -10.52 -10.78 2.46
N GLY A 83 -9.78 -10.63 3.58
CA GLY A 83 -9.38 -11.72 4.45
C GLY A 83 -8.25 -12.58 3.90
N GLN A 84 -7.42 -12.02 3.05
CA GLN A 84 -6.29 -12.72 2.43
C GLN A 84 -4.99 -11.92 2.52
N VAL A 85 -3.89 -12.61 2.36
CA VAL A 85 -2.56 -12.03 2.19
C VAL A 85 -2.10 -12.35 0.77
N ILE A 86 -1.72 -11.33 0.01
CA ILE A 86 -1.27 -11.45 -1.38
C ILE A 86 0.22 -11.16 -1.43
N GLY A 87 0.96 -12.06 -2.05
CA GLY A 87 2.41 -11.98 -2.13
C GLY A 87 3.13 -12.53 -0.91
N SER A 88 4.39 -12.84 -1.10
CA SER A 88 5.29 -13.28 -0.05
C SER A 88 6.70 -12.77 -0.31
N THR A 89 7.51 -12.75 0.75
CA THR A 89 8.92 -12.40 0.68
C THR A 89 9.79 -13.58 1.04
N ASP A 90 11.09 -13.43 0.81
CA ASP A 90 12.09 -14.31 1.39
C ASP A 90 12.05 -14.25 2.93
N ARG A 91 12.78 -15.17 3.56
CA ARG A 91 12.82 -15.28 5.02
C ARG A 91 13.33 -14.02 5.72
N GLN A 92 14.12 -13.22 5.03
CA GLN A 92 14.67 -11.97 5.53
C GLN A 92 13.74 -10.78 5.33
N GLY A 93 12.68 -10.91 4.51
CA GLY A 93 11.79 -9.81 4.16
C GLY A 93 12.42 -8.81 3.17
N GLY A 94 13.45 -9.23 2.45
CA GLY A 94 14.22 -8.35 1.56
C GLY A 94 13.83 -8.39 0.10
N THR A 95 13.25 -9.50 -0.36
CA THR A 95 12.93 -9.74 -1.77
C THR A 95 11.58 -10.41 -1.91
N ILE A 96 10.79 -9.99 -2.89
CA ILE A 96 9.50 -10.62 -3.21
C ILE A 96 9.76 -11.98 -3.86
N THR A 97 9.05 -13.02 -3.39
CA THR A 97 9.16 -14.40 -3.88
C THR A 97 7.93 -14.91 -4.60
N SER A 98 6.76 -14.30 -4.39
CA SER A 98 5.52 -14.66 -5.10
C SER A 98 4.55 -13.49 -5.21
N SER A 99 3.66 -13.55 -6.21
CA SER A 99 2.55 -12.59 -6.44
C SER A 99 2.99 -11.13 -6.26
N ALA A 100 4.02 -10.72 -7.00
CA ALA A 100 4.50 -9.35 -6.98
C ALA A 100 3.40 -8.40 -7.47
N VAL A 101 3.08 -7.41 -6.64
CA VAL A 101 2.18 -6.31 -7.00
C VAL A 101 3.02 -5.07 -7.26
N ARG A 102 2.92 -4.53 -8.47
CA ARG A 102 3.62 -3.31 -8.86
C ARG A 102 2.73 -2.07 -8.63
N PRO A 103 3.29 -0.87 -8.53
CA PRO A 103 2.50 0.36 -8.43
C PRO A 103 1.46 0.52 -9.53
N GLN A 104 1.78 0.09 -10.76
CA GLN A 104 0.86 0.12 -11.90
C GLN A 104 -0.33 -0.82 -11.71
N ASP A 105 -0.13 -1.97 -11.09
CA ASP A 105 -1.19 -2.95 -10.82
C ASP A 105 -2.14 -2.43 -9.73
N LEU A 106 -1.57 -1.72 -8.73
CA LEU A 106 -2.35 -1.02 -7.72
C LEU A 106 -3.19 0.11 -8.34
N ALA A 107 -2.57 0.92 -9.22
CA ALA A 107 -3.29 1.97 -9.94
C ALA A 107 -4.43 1.40 -10.78
N ALA A 108 -4.18 0.33 -11.53
CA ALA A 108 -5.20 -0.36 -12.33
C ALA A 108 -6.35 -0.89 -11.45
N THR A 109 -6.03 -1.47 -10.29
CA THR A 109 -7.03 -1.95 -9.33
C THR A 109 -7.91 -0.80 -8.82
N THR A 110 -7.28 0.31 -8.43
CA THR A 110 -7.95 1.52 -7.95
C THR A 110 -8.84 2.14 -9.02
N PHE A 111 -8.33 2.29 -10.24
CA PHE A 111 -9.08 2.87 -11.36
C PHE A 111 -10.27 1.99 -11.74
N ARG A 112 -10.11 0.67 -11.75
CA ARG A 112 -11.23 -0.25 -11.95
C ARG A 112 -12.31 -0.06 -10.87
N HIS A 113 -11.93 0.06 -9.60
CA HIS A 113 -12.86 0.34 -8.51
C HIS A 113 -13.64 1.65 -8.74
N LEU A 114 -12.97 2.67 -9.25
CA LEU A 114 -13.58 3.96 -9.56
C LEU A 114 -14.40 3.95 -10.87
N GLY A 115 -14.48 2.82 -11.58
CA GLY A 115 -15.20 2.71 -12.86
C GLY A 115 -14.49 3.40 -14.03
N ILE A 116 -13.21 3.68 -13.89
CA ILE A 116 -12.40 4.28 -14.96
C ILE A 116 -12.01 3.20 -15.96
N ASP A 117 -12.21 3.47 -17.25
CA ASP A 117 -11.73 2.61 -18.33
C ASP A 117 -10.20 2.54 -18.34
N LEU A 118 -9.66 1.35 -18.17
CA LEU A 118 -8.21 1.14 -18.08
C LEU A 118 -7.48 1.33 -19.42
N GLU A 119 -8.22 1.27 -20.54
CA GLU A 119 -7.70 1.55 -21.88
C GLU A 119 -7.80 3.04 -22.26
N ALA A 120 -8.38 3.86 -21.37
CA ALA A 120 -8.49 5.29 -21.60
C ALA A 120 -7.12 5.97 -21.69
N THR A 121 -7.08 7.05 -22.45
CA THR A 121 -5.90 7.90 -22.58
C THR A 121 -6.22 9.35 -22.18
N TRP A 122 -5.22 10.05 -21.68
CA TRP A 122 -5.27 11.48 -21.46
C TRP A 122 -4.17 12.16 -22.29
N THR A 123 -4.34 13.44 -22.59
CA THR A 123 -3.38 14.19 -23.41
C THR A 123 -2.47 15.02 -22.49
N ASN A 124 -1.17 14.83 -22.59
CA ASN A 124 -0.22 15.61 -21.84
C ASN A 124 -0.04 17.04 -22.41
N LEU A 125 0.75 17.87 -21.73
CA LEU A 125 0.98 19.27 -22.13
C LEU A 125 1.63 19.43 -23.51
N GLN A 126 2.29 18.38 -24.02
CA GLN A 126 2.90 18.34 -25.36
C GLN A 126 1.94 17.79 -26.44
N GLY A 127 0.66 17.58 -26.10
CA GLY A 127 -0.34 17.05 -27.03
C GLY A 127 -0.21 15.55 -27.32
N ARG A 128 0.54 14.78 -26.51
CA ARG A 128 0.71 13.33 -26.70
C ARG A 128 -0.34 12.56 -25.90
N PRO A 129 -0.98 11.54 -26.50
CA PRO A 129 -1.82 10.63 -25.76
C PRO A 129 -0.97 9.78 -24.79
N MET A 130 -1.40 9.71 -23.54
CA MET A 130 -0.77 8.95 -22.48
C MET A 130 -1.82 7.96 -21.91
N PRO A 131 -1.47 6.68 -21.71
CA PRO A 131 -2.39 5.74 -21.09
C PRO A 131 -2.67 6.12 -19.63
N VAL A 132 -3.89 5.88 -19.18
CA VAL A 132 -4.29 6.06 -17.78
C VAL A 132 -3.52 5.07 -16.89
N VAL A 133 -3.34 3.84 -17.35
CA VAL A 133 -2.52 2.82 -16.69
C VAL A 133 -1.21 2.65 -17.46
N CYS A 134 -0.11 3.02 -16.82
CA CYS A 134 1.22 2.93 -17.43
C CYS A 134 1.78 1.50 -17.39
N GLU A 135 2.74 1.21 -18.28
CA GLU A 135 3.60 0.01 -18.26
C GLU A 135 2.85 -1.33 -18.17
N GLY A 136 1.64 -1.41 -18.75
CA GLY A 136 0.85 -2.65 -18.77
C GLY A 136 0.41 -3.13 -17.39
N GLY A 137 0.16 -2.21 -16.47
CA GLY A 137 -0.43 -2.51 -15.16
C GLY A 137 -1.79 -3.20 -15.33
N ARG A 138 -2.07 -4.17 -14.47
CA ARG A 138 -3.31 -4.94 -14.48
C ARG A 138 -3.92 -4.99 -13.08
N PRO A 139 -5.24 -4.99 -12.97
CA PRO A 139 -5.88 -5.18 -11.68
C PRO A 139 -5.41 -6.46 -11.00
N ILE A 140 -5.21 -6.41 -9.69
CA ILE A 140 -4.74 -7.53 -8.88
C ILE A 140 -5.83 -8.61 -8.87
N PRO A 141 -5.58 -9.80 -9.50
CA PRO A 141 -6.66 -10.77 -9.73
C PRO A 141 -7.27 -11.31 -8.44
N GLU A 142 -6.45 -11.47 -7.41
CA GLU A 142 -6.87 -12.00 -6.12
C GLU A 142 -7.86 -11.08 -5.39
N LEU A 143 -7.86 -9.78 -5.70
CA LEU A 143 -8.78 -8.79 -5.11
C LEU A 143 -10.10 -8.65 -5.85
N ILE A 144 -10.18 -9.15 -7.10
CA ILE A 144 -11.35 -8.97 -7.93
C ILE A 144 -12.37 -10.06 -7.61
N THR A 145 -13.59 -9.65 -7.28
CA THR A 145 -14.76 -10.52 -7.35
C THR A 145 -15.20 -10.65 -8.80
N GLY A 146 -15.36 -11.87 -9.26
CA GLY A 146 -15.80 -12.17 -10.63
C GLY A 146 -17.17 -11.58 -10.96
#